data_a2220a5e7f396ee7648eeba748d73dcc
#
_entry.id   a2220a5e7f396ee7648eeba748d73dcc
#
_cell.length_a   1.000
_cell.length_b   1.000
_cell.length_c   1.000
_cell.angle_alpha   90.00
_cell.angle_beta   90.00
_cell.angle_gamma   90.00
#
_symmetry.space_group_name_H-M   'P 1'
#
loop_
_entity.id
_entity.type
_entity.pdbx_description
1 polymer ?
#
loop_
_entity_poly.entity_id
_entity_poly.type
_entity_poly.pdbx_seq_one_letter_code
_entity_poly.pdbx_strand_id
1 'polypeptide(L)'
;MTTTITAIERVTRALDEIRAGKMVILVDDEDRENEGDLVFAAERVTPESINFMATHARGLICLAMDDALIDRLELPMMVRDNQASLGTAFTVSIEARHGVSTGISAKDRATTIKVAIADDARPGDVVSPGHVFPLRARRGGVLVRTGQTEGSVDLARMAGLKPAGVICEIMRDDGEMARLPELKEFAARHGLLLLSVADMIAYRLQREKIVRVRGEGQIRPGSLPPGDPFRIVHYDTEVEDTEYVALIRGDVAGASAAGGDVLVRVQTLDPIADPFALRPELDASLHVIDDAGCGVLLYVYNRSRTSLGRSFERLLEYQSRASGAATFQRQATWHGVGAASSDALRDFGLGAQVLADLGLRRIRLLTHVDRRIVGIEGFGIEIVERVPIPVRPGLRWRSAVDGA
;
A
#
# COMPACT_ATOMS: atom_id res chain seq x y z
N MET A 1 26.83 0.16 -19.19
CA MET A 1 26.02 0.70 -18.05
C MET A 1 24.58 0.33 -18.30
N THR A 2 24.07 -0.66 -17.59
CA THR A 2 22.65 -1.04 -17.70
C THR A 2 21.85 0.00 -16.91
N THR A 3 21.17 0.88 -17.63
CA THR A 3 20.29 1.89 -17.02
C THR A 3 19.21 1.14 -16.25
N THR A 4 19.17 1.28 -14.93
CA THR A 4 18.14 0.66 -14.09
C THR A 4 16.82 1.34 -14.42
N ILE A 5 15.89 0.60 -15.04
CA ILE A 5 14.54 1.08 -15.36
C ILE A 5 13.80 1.39 -14.06
N THR A 6 13.23 2.58 -13.94
CA THR A 6 12.48 3.03 -12.75
C THR A 6 11.12 2.31 -12.65
N ALA A 7 10.51 2.31 -11.44
CA ALA A 7 9.14 1.80 -11.25
C ALA A 7 8.14 2.51 -12.17
N ILE A 8 8.27 3.83 -12.33
CA ILE A 8 7.42 4.64 -13.22
C ILE A 8 7.51 4.17 -14.68
N GLU A 9 8.74 3.94 -15.17
CA GLU A 9 8.95 3.46 -16.53
C GLU A 9 8.40 2.05 -16.74
N ARG A 10 8.61 1.15 -15.76
CA ARG A 10 8.06 -0.22 -15.84
C ARG A 10 6.53 -0.22 -15.91
N VAL A 11 5.87 0.54 -15.02
CA VAL A 11 4.40 0.63 -15.02
C VAL A 11 3.90 1.29 -16.30
N THR A 12 4.53 2.37 -16.77
CA THR A 12 4.14 3.04 -18.01
C THR A 12 4.17 2.05 -19.19
N ARG A 13 5.26 1.27 -19.33
CA ARG A 13 5.36 0.22 -20.36
C ARG A 13 4.32 -0.87 -20.20
N ALA A 14 4.03 -1.30 -18.94
CA ALA A 14 2.98 -2.28 -18.67
C ALA A 14 1.60 -1.76 -19.11
N LEU A 15 1.29 -0.49 -18.84
CA LEU A 15 0.04 0.12 -19.29
C LEU A 15 -0.09 0.16 -20.80
N ASP A 16 1.00 0.38 -21.54
CA ASP A 16 0.99 0.34 -23.01
C ASP A 16 0.73 -1.09 -23.51
N GLU A 17 1.32 -2.12 -22.91
CA GLU A 17 1.04 -3.51 -23.25
C GLU A 17 -0.44 -3.87 -22.96
N ILE A 18 -0.98 -3.47 -21.79
CA ILE A 18 -2.38 -3.69 -21.42
C ILE A 18 -3.35 -3.00 -22.40
N ARG A 19 -3.08 -1.75 -22.80
CA ARG A 19 -3.88 -1.03 -23.82
C ARG A 19 -3.88 -1.77 -25.16
N ALA A 20 -2.74 -2.33 -25.53
CA ALA A 20 -2.57 -3.11 -26.75
C ALA A 20 -3.24 -4.51 -26.69
N GLY A 21 -3.86 -4.88 -25.56
CA GLY A 21 -4.49 -6.19 -25.35
C GLY A 21 -3.51 -7.32 -25.07
N LYS A 22 -2.27 -6.99 -24.72
CA LYS A 22 -1.25 -7.96 -24.36
C LYS A 22 -1.28 -8.28 -22.86
N MET A 23 -0.67 -9.40 -22.50
CA MET A 23 -0.50 -9.84 -21.12
C MET A 23 0.80 -9.26 -20.53
N VAL A 24 0.78 -9.10 -19.21
CA VAL A 24 1.95 -8.87 -18.38
C VAL A 24 1.99 -9.92 -17.27
N ILE A 25 3.14 -10.12 -16.65
CA ILE A 25 3.26 -10.90 -15.41
C ILE A 25 3.27 -9.92 -14.26
N LEU A 26 2.33 -10.08 -13.34
CA LEU A 26 2.27 -9.29 -12.10
C LEU A 26 2.68 -10.16 -10.93
N VAL A 27 3.76 -9.75 -10.23
CA VAL A 27 4.27 -10.45 -9.05
C VAL A 27 3.95 -9.66 -7.79
N ASP A 28 3.62 -10.37 -6.71
CA ASP A 28 3.46 -9.79 -5.39
C ASP A 28 4.75 -9.92 -4.54
N ASP A 29 4.67 -9.50 -3.28
CA ASP A 29 5.82 -9.52 -2.38
C ASP A 29 6.18 -10.95 -1.93
N GLU A 30 7.49 -11.17 -1.67
CA GLU A 30 8.01 -12.43 -1.13
C GLU A 30 7.38 -12.79 0.23
N ASP A 31 7.00 -11.77 1.03
CA ASP A 31 6.37 -11.95 2.34
C ASP A 31 4.85 -12.22 2.26
N ARG A 32 4.24 -12.21 1.05
CA ARG A 32 2.82 -12.45 0.83
C ARG A 32 2.59 -13.85 0.23
N GLU A 33 2.31 -13.98 -1.05
CA GLU A 33 2.16 -15.26 -1.78
C GLU A 33 3.47 -15.66 -2.46
N ASN A 34 4.26 -14.63 -2.83
CA ASN A 34 5.48 -14.79 -3.62
C ASN A 34 5.19 -15.51 -4.95
N GLU A 35 4.13 -15.09 -5.62
CA GLU A 35 3.63 -15.69 -6.85
C GLU A 35 3.56 -14.68 -7.98
N GLY A 36 3.37 -15.17 -9.20
CA GLY A 36 3.17 -14.35 -10.37
C GLY A 36 1.98 -14.82 -11.19
N ASP A 37 1.14 -13.87 -11.56
CA ASP A 37 -0.01 -14.10 -12.40
C ASP A 37 0.21 -13.54 -13.81
N LEU A 38 -0.29 -14.26 -14.81
CA LEU A 38 -0.60 -13.62 -16.10
C LEU A 38 -1.78 -12.69 -15.90
N VAL A 39 -1.65 -11.45 -16.38
CA VAL A 39 -2.67 -10.41 -16.22
C VAL A 39 -2.90 -9.71 -17.56
N PHE A 40 -4.16 -9.49 -17.92
CA PHE A 40 -4.56 -8.56 -18.98
C PHE A 40 -5.93 -7.95 -18.70
N ALA A 41 -6.26 -6.85 -19.39
CA ALA A 41 -7.56 -6.20 -19.23
C ALA A 41 -8.70 -7.07 -19.80
N ALA A 42 -9.74 -7.31 -18.99
CA ALA A 42 -10.89 -8.14 -19.39
C ALA A 42 -11.60 -7.64 -20.67
N GLU A 43 -11.59 -6.33 -20.90
CA GLU A 43 -12.14 -5.71 -22.13
C GLU A 43 -11.48 -6.22 -23.42
N ARG A 44 -10.24 -6.70 -23.33
CA ARG A 44 -9.43 -7.23 -24.44
C ARG A 44 -9.46 -8.75 -24.55
N VAL A 45 -10.34 -9.41 -23.80
CA VAL A 45 -10.41 -10.88 -23.79
C VAL A 45 -10.74 -11.48 -25.15
N THR A 46 -9.98 -12.52 -25.51
CA THR A 46 -10.21 -13.34 -26.69
C THR A 46 -10.12 -14.84 -26.32
N PRO A 47 -10.66 -15.75 -27.14
CA PRO A 47 -10.46 -17.18 -26.91
C PRO A 47 -8.98 -17.57 -26.87
N GLU A 48 -8.14 -16.92 -27.68
CA GLU A 48 -6.69 -17.18 -27.77
C GLU A 48 -6.00 -16.78 -26.46
N SER A 49 -6.40 -15.64 -25.83
CA SER A 49 -5.83 -15.21 -24.56
C SER A 49 -6.18 -16.17 -23.41
N ILE A 50 -7.43 -16.65 -23.36
CA ILE A 50 -7.85 -17.67 -22.38
C ILE A 50 -7.13 -18.98 -22.62
N ASN A 51 -6.99 -19.40 -23.88
CA ASN A 51 -6.26 -20.61 -24.23
C ASN A 51 -4.77 -20.53 -23.85
N PHE A 52 -4.16 -19.37 -24.04
CA PHE A 52 -2.77 -19.13 -23.62
C PHE A 52 -2.60 -19.30 -22.12
N MET A 53 -3.49 -18.70 -21.31
CA MET A 53 -3.47 -18.85 -19.85
C MET A 53 -3.65 -20.31 -19.44
N ALA A 54 -4.65 -20.99 -19.99
CA ALA A 54 -4.94 -22.39 -19.65
C ALA A 54 -3.78 -23.32 -20.01
N THR A 55 -3.09 -23.06 -21.12
CA THR A 55 -2.00 -23.91 -21.63
C THR A 55 -0.69 -23.67 -20.90
N HIS A 56 -0.35 -22.39 -20.68
CA HIS A 56 0.99 -22.02 -20.24
C HIS A 56 1.07 -21.62 -18.76
N ALA A 57 0.05 -20.95 -18.22
CA ALA A 57 0.01 -20.60 -16.80
C ALA A 57 -0.51 -21.74 -15.92
N ARG A 58 -1.59 -22.43 -16.33
CA ARG A 58 -2.17 -23.63 -15.69
C ARG A 58 -2.89 -23.36 -14.37
N GLY A 59 -2.89 -22.12 -13.87
CA GLY A 59 -3.63 -21.71 -12.67
C GLY A 59 -5.13 -21.58 -12.88
N LEU A 60 -5.83 -21.05 -11.91
CA LEU A 60 -7.25 -20.78 -11.98
C LEU A 60 -7.51 -19.46 -12.73
N ILE A 61 -8.19 -19.53 -13.87
CA ILE A 61 -8.55 -18.31 -14.61
C ILE A 61 -9.69 -17.61 -13.88
N CYS A 62 -9.36 -16.43 -13.31
CA CYS A 62 -10.27 -15.58 -12.55
C CYS A 62 -10.56 -14.26 -13.27
N LEU A 63 -11.73 -13.69 -13.00
CA LEU A 63 -12.16 -12.38 -13.48
C LEU A 63 -12.19 -11.41 -12.30
N ALA A 64 -11.13 -10.65 -12.09
CA ALA A 64 -11.11 -9.59 -11.09
C ALA A 64 -11.94 -8.39 -11.59
N MET A 65 -12.87 -7.90 -10.77
CA MET A 65 -13.75 -6.77 -11.09
C MET A 65 -13.82 -5.81 -9.91
N ASP A 66 -14.07 -4.54 -10.20
CA ASP A 66 -14.37 -3.56 -9.16
C ASP A 66 -15.78 -3.79 -8.54
N ASP A 67 -16.05 -3.10 -7.42
CA ASP A 67 -17.33 -3.19 -6.71
C ASP A 67 -18.52 -2.91 -7.62
N ALA A 68 -18.42 -1.89 -8.50
CA ALA A 68 -19.54 -1.44 -9.31
C ALA A 68 -19.97 -2.49 -10.35
N LEU A 69 -19.02 -3.24 -10.92
CA LEU A 69 -19.29 -4.33 -11.85
C LEU A 69 -19.90 -5.55 -11.12
N ILE A 70 -19.36 -5.90 -9.95
CA ILE A 70 -19.87 -7.00 -9.12
C ILE A 70 -21.30 -6.69 -8.64
N ASP A 71 -21.54 -5.46 -8.15
CA ASP A 71 -22.86 -5.04 -7.64
C ASP A 71 -23.90 -4.96 -8.76
N ARG A 72 -23.51 -4.53 -9.97
CA ARG A 72 -24.39 -4.52 -11.15
C ARG A 72 -24.92 -5.90 -11.51
N LEU A 73 -24.06 -6.92 -11.38
CA LEU A 73 -24.46 -8.31 -11.64
C LEU A 73 -25.12 -9.00 -10.44
N GLU A 74 -25.22 -8.29 -9.29
CA GLU A 74 -25.76 -8.80 -8.02
C GLU A 74 -25.10 -10.14 -7.60
N LEU A 75 -23.78 -10.29 -7.84
CA LEU A 75 -23.07 -11.52 -7.54
C LEU A 75 -22.84 -11.66 -6.02
N PRO A 76 -23.41 -12.69 -5.38
CA PRO A 76 -23.15 -12.96 -3.98
C PRO A 76 -21.73 -13.49 -3.78
N MET A 77 -21.17 -13.25 -2.59
CA MET A 77 -19.91 -13.87 -2.19
C MET A 77 -20.08 -15.40 -2.15
N MET A 78 -19.04 -16.12 -2.54
CA MET A 78 -19.06 -17.59 -2.56
C MET A 78 -19.36 -18.21 -1.20
N VAL A 79 -18.90 -17.56 -0.12
CA VAL A 79 -19.11 -17.96 1.27
C VAL A 79 -19.52 -16.77 2.12
N ARG A 80 -20.31 -17.02 3.17
CA ARG A 80 -20.71 -15.97 4.13
C ARG A 80 -19.57 -15.58 5.06
N ASP A 81 -18.77 -16.56 5.49
CA ASP A 81 -17.60 -16.38 6.33
C ASP A 81 -16.37 -16.86 5.56
N ASN A 82 -15.53 -15.90 5.17
CA ASN A 82 -14.32 -16.20 4.41
C ASN A 82 -13.18 -16.55 5.37
N GLN A 83 -12.83 -17.83 5.44
CA GLN A 83 -11.75 -18.38 6.27
C GLN A 83 -10.42 -18.55 5.52
N ALA A 84 -10.34 -18.10 4.27
CA ALA A 84 -9.09 -18.14 3.51
C ALA A 84 -8.04 -17.22 4.14
N SER A 85 -6.81 -17.69 4.30
CA SER A 85 -5.71 -16.99 4.99
C SER A 85 -5.45 -15.58 4.43
N LEU A 86 -5.61 -15.40 3.13
CA LEU A 86 -5.40 -14.14 2.42
C LEU A 86 -6.71 -13.38 2.13
N GLY A 87 -7.85 -13.94 2.52
CA GLY A 87 -9.15 -13.30 2.40
C GLY A 87 -9.56 -12.96 0.97
N THR A 88 -9.11 -13.74 -0.04
CA THR A 88 -9.47 -13.53 -1.45
C THR A 88 -10.98 -13.58 -1.63
N ALA A 89 -11.53 -12.50 -2.19
CA ALA A 89 -12.96 -12.25 -2.21
C ALA A 89 -13.64 -12.89 -3.43
N PHE A 90 -13.72 -14.23 -3.45
CA PHE A 90 -14.46 -14.98 -4.45
C PHE A 90 -15.96 -14.70 -4.36
N THR A 91 -16.58 -14.40 -5.48
CA THR A 91 -18.04 -14.52 -5.64
C THR A 91 -18.40 -15.92 -6.14
N VAL A 92 -19.69 -16.21 -6.27
CA VAL A 92 -20.12 -17.44 -6.96
C VAL A 92 -19.55 -17.48 -8.37
N SER A 93 -19.18 -18.67 -8.87
CA SER A 93 -18.73 -18.83 -10.25
C SER A 93 -19.89 -18.60 -11.22
N ILE A 94 -19.57 -18.08 -12.41
CA ILE A 94 -20.56 -17.65 -13.40
C ILE A 94 -20.35 -18.30 -14.77
N GLU A 95 -21.44 -18.30 -15.54
CA GLU A 95 -21.48 -18.64 -16.94
C GLU A 95 -22.36 -17.65 -17.69
N ALA A 96 -22.04 -17.30 -18.94
CA ALA A 96 -22.97 -16.52 -19.76
C ALA A 96 -24.27 -17.34 -20.00
N ARG A 97 -25.42 -16.70 -19.83
CA ARG A 97 -26.71 -17.36 -20.06
C ARG A 97 -26.88 -17.85 -21.50
N HIS A 98 -26.30 -17.13 -22.44
CA HIS A 98 -26.43 -17.39 -23.87
C HIS A 98 -25.05 -17.32 -24.57
N GLY A 99 -24.94 -17.99 -25.72
CA GLY A 99 -23.74 -17.91 -26.56
C GLY A 99 -22.59 -18.83 -26.13
N VAL A 100 -22.83 -19.72 -25.16
CA VAL A 100 -21.89 -20.72 -24.67
C VAL A 100 -22.43 -22.16 -24.89
N SER A 101 -21.53 -23.11 -24.88
CA SER A 101 -21.89 -24.55 -24.96
C SER A 101 -21.87 -25.19 -23.56
N THR A 102 -20.79 -25.87 -23.20
CA THR A 102 -20.58 -26.44 -21.86
C THR A 102 -19.88 -25.50 -20.88
N GLY A 103 -19.46 -24.33 -21.33
CA GLY A 103 -18.87 -23.26 -20.51
C GLY A 103 -17.37 -23.31 -20.34
N ILE A 104 -16.75 -24.49 -20.31
CA ILE A 104 -15.32 -24.66 -19.97
C ILE A 104 -14.36 -24.28 -21.12
N SER A 105 -14.80 -24.26 -22.36
CA SER A 105 -13.92 -23.96 -23.49
C SER A 105 -13.34 -22.55 -23.39
N ALA A 106 -12.17 -22.31 -23.98
CA ALA A 106 -11.57 -20.98 -24.02
C ALA A 106 -12.53 -19.95 -24.66
N LYS A 107 -13.28 -20.36 -25.68
CA LYS A 107 -14.30 -19.53 -26.34
C LYS A 107 -15.44 -19.19 -25.37
N ASP A 108 -15.97 -20.18 -24.66
CA ASP A 108 -17.10 -20.00 -23.75
C ASP A 108 -16.72 -19.11 -22.57
N ARG A 109 -15.53 -19.32 -21.96
CA ARG A 109 -15.02 -18.45 -20.89
C ARG A 109 -14.78 -17.01 -21.36
N ALA A 110 -14.21 -16.83 -22.55
CA ALA A 110 -14.06 -15.49 -23.14
C ALA A 110 -15.42 -14.82 -23.39
N THR A 111 -16.43 -15.57 -23.81
CA THR A 111 -17.81 -15.08 -23.99
C THR A 111 -18.40 -14.66 -22.64
N THR A 112 -18.27 -15.49 -21.62
CA THR A 112 -18.76 -15.22 -20.26
C THR A 112 -18.11 -13.94 -19.70
N ILE A 113 -16.80 -13.77 -19.84
CA ILE A 113 -16.08 -12.55 -19.41
C ILE A 113 -16.62 -11.31 -20.13
N LYS A 114 -16.78 -11.36 -21.46
CA LYS A 114 -17.33 -10.25 -22.25
C LYS A 114 -18.74 -9.84 -21.80
N VAL A 115 -19.60 -10.82 -21.56
CA VAL A 115 -20.96 -10.59 -21.06
C VAL A 115 -20.93 -9.95 -19.68
N ALA A 116 -20.11 -10.47 -18.77
CA ALA A 116 -20.03 -9.99 -17.38
C ALA A 116 -19.58 -8.53 -17.27
N ILE A 117 -18.70 -8.05 -18.18
CA ILE A 117 -18.19 -6.67 -18.15
C ILE A 117 -18.88 -5.72 -19.13
N ALA A 118 -19.95 -6.17 -19.82
CA ALA A 118 -20.68 -5.31 -20.74
C ALA A 118 -21.30 -4.09 -20.02
N ASP A 119 -21.41 -2.94 -20.70
CA ASP A 119 -21.91 -1.71 -20.09
C ASP A 119 -23.38 -1.84 -19.68
N ASP A 120 -24.14 -2.64 -20.41
CA ASP A 120 -25.55 -2.97 -20.19
C ASP A 120 -25.78 -4.29 -19.48
N ALA A 121 -24.71 -4.94 -18.95
CA ALA A 121 -24.78 -6.22 -18.25
C ALA A 121 -25.79 -6.17 -17.07
N ARG A 122 -26.60 -7.21 -16.95
CA ARG A 122 -27.64 -7.38 -15.93
C ARG A 122 -27.47 -8.72 -15.20
N PRO A 123 -28.03 -8.87 -13.99
CA PRO A 123 -27.96 -10.14 -13.27
C PRO A 123 -28.47 -11.36 -14.08
N GLY A 124 -29.46 -11.14 -14.95
CA GLY A 124 -30.03 -12.17 -15.81
C GLY A 124 -29.15 -12.62 -16.98
N ASP A 125 -28.07 -11.92 -17.29
CA ASP A 125 -27.19 -12.27 -18.44
C ASP A 125 -26.17 -13.35 -18.08
N VAL A 126 -26.00 -13.62 -16.79
CA VAL A 126 -25.15 -14.68 -16.26
C VAL A 126 -25.96 -15.68 -15.44
N VAL A 127 -25.43 -16.88 -15.30
CA VAL A 127 -25.97 -17.96 -14.45
C VAL A 127 -24.88 -18.46 -13.52
N SER A 128 -25.26 -19.08 -12.43
CA SER A 128 -24.37 -19.75 -11.47
C SER A 128 -24.88 -21.17 -11.18
N PRO A 129 -23.99 -22.14 -10.98
CA PRO A 129 -22.54 -22.07 -11.09
C PRO A 129 -22.07 -22.00 -12.55
N GLY A 130 -20.78 -21.69 -12.76
CA GLY A 130 -20.14 -21.65 -14.07
C GLY A 130 -18.64 -21.90 -14.01
N HIS A 131 -17.92 -21.56 -15.09
CA HIS A 131 -16.50 -21.86 -15.28
C HIS A 131 -15.61 -20.60 -15.28
N VAL A 132 -16.15 -19.43 -14.97
CA VAL A 132 -15.40 -18.22 -14.69
C VAL A 132 -15.62 -17.85 -13.22
N PHE A 133 -14.54 -17.48 -12.53
CA PHE A 133 -14.52 -17.18 -11.09
C PHE A 133 -14.32 -15.68 -10.88
N PRO A 134 -15.40 -14.90 -10.63
CA PRO A 134 -15.24 -13.48 -10.36
C PRO A 134 -14.65 -13.24 -8.97
N LEU A 135 -13.74 -12.26 -8.90
CA LEU A 135 -13.13 -11.77 -7.68
C LEU A 135 -13.50 -10.30 -7.48
N ARG A 136 -13.99 -9.98 -6.29
CA ARG A 136 -14.28 -8.60 -5.89
C ARG A 136 -12.99 -7.91 -5.44
N ALA A 137 -12.46 -6.98 -6.24
CA ALA A 137 -11.31 -6.18 -5.84
C ALA A 137 -11.67 -5.19 -4.73
N ARG A 138 -10.76 -4.96 -3.80
CA ARG A 138 -10.94 -3.97 -2.75
C ARG A 138 -10.97 -2.55 -3.33
N ARG A 139 -11.90 -1.73 -2.86
CA ARG A 139 -11.91 -0.29 -3.18
C ARG A 139 -10.58 0.34 -2.74
N GLY A 140 -9.96 1.13 -3.62
CA GLY A 140 -8.63 1.66 -3.42
C GLY A 140 -7.50 0.83 -4.06
N GLY A 141 -7.80 -0.40 -4.54
CA GLY A 141 -6.88 -1.21 -5.34
C GLY A 141 -5.64 -1.65 -4.56
N VAL A 142 -4.47 -1.67 -5.23
CA VAL A 142 -3.19 -2.08 -4.63
C VAL A 142 -2.75 -1.24 -3.43
N LEU A 143 -3.32 -0.05 -3.26
CA LEU A 143 -3.06 0.78 -2.09
C LEU A 143 -3.79 0.30 -0.82
N VAL A 144 -4.79 -0.57 -0.95
CA VAL A 144 -5.53 -1.18 0.16
C VAL A 144 -5.14 -2.64 0.37
N ARG A 145 -5.09 -3.43 -0.72
CA ARG A 145 -4.68 -4.82 -0.70
C ARG A 145 -3.66 -5.09 -1.79
N THR A 146 -2.48 -5.52 -1.39
CA THR A 146 -1.29 -5.65 -2.26
C THR A 146 -1.28 -6.96 -3.06
N GLY A 147 -2.42 -7.32 -3.66
CA GLY A 147 -2.61 -8.57 -4.39
C GLY A 147 -2.83 -8.38 -5.90
N GLN A 148 -2.67 -9.49 -6.64
CA GLN A 148 -2.84 -9.56 -8.09
C GLN A 148 -4.27 -9.20 -8.50
N THR A 149 -5.29 -9.54 -7.69
CA THR A 149 -6.69 -9.14 -7.89
C THR A 149 -6.82 -7.63 -8.05
N GLU A 150 -6.34 -6.88 -7.06
CA GLU A 150 -6.37 -5.43 -7.06
C GLU A 150 -5.47 -4.85 -8.15
N GLY A 151 -4.29 -5.45 -8.33
CA GLY A 151 -3.33 -5.03 -9.35
C GLY A 151 -3.87 -5.12 -10.76
N SER A 152 -4.59 -6.18 -11.09
CA SER A 152 -5.18 -6.36 -12.43
C SER A 152 -6.28 -5.34 -12.73
N VAL A 153 -7.13 -5.04 -11.75
CA VAL A 153 -8.18 -4.00 -11.86
C VAL A 153 -7.56 -2.61 -11.99
N ASP A 154 -6.52 -2.32 -11.20
CA ASP A 154 -5.79 -1.05 -11.27
C ASP A 154 -5.07 -0.86 -12.61
N LEU A 155 -4.41 -1.91 -13.14
CA LEU A 155 -3.78 -1.87 -14.46
C LEU A 155 -4.80 -1.56 -15.56
N ALA A 156 -5.96 -2.23 -15.54
CA ALA A 156 -7.01 -1.97 -16.51
C ALA A 156 -7.52 -0.51 -16.41
N ARG A 157 -7.81 -0.04 -15.19
CA ARG A 157 -8.28 1.34 -14.93
C ARG A 157 -7.24 2.39 -15.36
N MET A 158 -5.99 2.23 -14.96
CA MET A 158 -4.91 3.15 -15.33
C MET A 158 -4.60 3.14 -16.83
N ALA A 159 -4.87 2.03 -17.52
CA ALA A 159 -4.81 1.93 -18.97
C ALA A 159 -5.99 2.63 -19.69
N GLY A 160 -7.00 3.13 -18.94
CA GLY A 160 -8.20 3.77 -19.50
C GLY A 160 -9.23 2.76 -20.01
N LEU A 161 -9.19 1.52 -19.53
CA LEU A 161 -10.10 0.44 -19.87
C LEU A 161 -11.08 0.18 -18.71
N LYS A 162 -12.08 -0.69 -18.92
CA LYS A 162 -13.00 -1.10 -17.86
C LYS A 162 -12.24 -1.66 -16.67
N PRO A 163 -12.63 -1.34 -15.43
CA PRO A 163 -11.92 -1.77 -14.21
C PRO A 163 -12.15 -3.26 -13.92
N ALA A 164 -11.67 -4.08 -14.84
CA ALA A 164 -11.74 -5.54 -14.79
C ALA A 164 -10.48 -6.15 -15.43
N GLY A 165 -9.88 -7.11 -14.74
CA GLY A 165 -8.72 -7.86 -15.22
C GLY A 165 -8.99 -9.36 -15.24
N VAL A 166 -8.38 -10.07 -16.19
CA VAL A 166 -8.31 -11.53 -16.16
C VAL A 166 -6.96 -11.91 -15.63
N ILE A 167 -6.94 -12.78 -14.63
CA ILE A 167 -5.72 -13.25 -13.97
C ILE A 167 -5.65 -14.77 -13.96
N CYS A 168 -4.44 -15.29 -13.93
CA CYS A 168 -4.18 -16.73 -13.85
C CYS A 168 -2.78 -16.94 -13.27
N GLU A 169 -2.66 -17.66 -12.19
CA GLU A 169 -1.42 -17.98 -11.54
C GLU A 169 -0.51 -18.82 -12.45
N ILE A 170 0.81 -18.58 -12.39
CA ILE A 170 1.79 -19.32 -13.19
C ILE A 170 2.38 -20.46 -12.37
N MET A 171 2.16 -21.68 -12.84
CA MET A 171 2.68 -22.90 -12.25
C MET A 171 3.84 -23.46 -13.07
N ARG A 172 4.79 -24.12 -12.40
CA ARG A 172 5.86 -24.90 -13.03
C ARG A 172 5.31 -26.20 -13.64
N ASP A 173 6.16 -26.88 -14.40
CA ASP A 173 5.78 -28.15 -15.06
C ASP A 173 5.50 -29.30 -14.05
N ASP A 174 6.06 -29.21 -12.85
CA ASP A 174 5.85 -30.17 -11.75
C ASP A 174 4.57 -29.90 -10.95
N GLY A 175 3.83 -28.81 -11.27
CA GLY A 175 2.60 -28.42 -10.59
C GLY A 175 2.78 -27.49 -9.39
N GLU A 176 4.02 -27.17 -9.01
CA GLU A 176 4.30 -26.17 -7.97
C GLU A 176 4.24 -24.75 -8.53
N MET A 177 4.10 -23.76 -7.65
CA MET A 177 4.04 -22.37 -8.06
C MET A 177 5.38 -21.85 -8.57
N ALA A 178 5.38 -21.14 -9.69
CA ALA A 178 6.57 -20.47 -10.20
C ALA A 178 6.94 -19.28 -9.32
N ARG A 179 8.22 -19.15 -8.97
CA ARG A 179 8.77 -18.04 -8.19
C ARG A 179 9.55 -17.09 -9.10
N LEU A 180 10.07 -16.00 -8.56
CA LEU A 180 10.68 -14.94 -9.36
C LEU A 180 11.73 -15.41 -10.38
N PRO A 181 12.62 -16.41 -10.08
CA PRO A 181 13.56 -16.92 -11.09
C PRO A 181 12.84 -17.56 -12.29
N GLU A 182 11.89 -18.47 -12.05
CA GLU A 182 11.14 -19.16 -13.09
C GLU A 182 10.19 -18.18 -13.84
N LEU A 183 9.63 -17.19 -13.14
CA LEU A 183 8.82 -16.15 -13.75
C LEU A 183 9.61 -15.28 -14.74
N LYS A 184 10.90 -15.00 -14.45
CA LYS A 184 11.80 -14.31 -15.39
C LYS A 184 12.08 -15.15 -16.63
N GLU A 185 12.26 -16.45 -16.47
CA GLU A 185 12.45 -17.36 -17.61
C GLU A 185 11.18 -17.48 -18.44
N PHE A 186 10.03 -17.58 -17.79
CA PHE A 186 8.72 -17.58 -18.44
C PHE A 186 8.50 -16.28 -19.22
N ALA A 187 8.77 -15.12 -18.60
CA ALA A 187 8.69 -13.82 -19.23
C ALA A 187 9.57 -13.73 -20.50
N ALA A 188 10.82 -14.17 -20.40
CA ALA A 188 11.73 -14.18 -21.52
C ALA A 188 11.28 -15.11 -22.65
N ARG A 189 10.78 -16.30 -22.33
CA ARG A 189 10.29 -17.30 -23.29
C ARG A 189 9.09 -16.80 -24.10
N HIS A 190 8.17 -16.09 -23.45
CA HIS A 190 6.92 -15.63 -24.05
C HIS A 190 6.92 -14.14 -24.46
N GLY A 191 8.04 -13.43 -24.25
CA GLY A 191 8.15 -12.00 -24.59
C GLY A 191 7.22 -11.12 -23.75
N LEU A 192 7.01 -11.48 -22.46
CA LEU A 192 6.12 -10.79 -21.55
C LEU A 192 6.91 -9.83 -20.63
N LEU A 193 6.27 -8.72 -20.29
CA LEU A 193 6.81 -7.78 -19.31
C LEU A 193 6.48 -8.27 -17.89
N LEU A 194 7.48 -8.23 -17.00
CA LEU A 194 7.31 -8.53 -15.57
C LEU A 194 7.22 -7.23 -14.79
N LEU A 195 6.19 -7.12 -13.95
CA LEU A 195 5.85 -5.97 -13.12
C LEU A 195 5.59 -6.43 -11.69
N SER A 196 5.97 -5.64 -10.69
CA SER A 196 5.62 -5.92 -9.30
C SER A 196 4.44 -5.06 -8.80
N VAL A 197 3.69 -5.57 -7.84
CA VAL A 197 2.67 -4.78 -7.12
C VAL A 197 3.32 -3.58 -6.43
N ALA A 198 4.54 -3.72 -5.92
CA ALA A 198 5.32 -2.62 -5.35
C ALA A 198 5.60 -1.49 -6.35
N ASP A 199 5.90 -1.80 -7.62
CA ASP A 199 6.05 -0.79 -8.68
C ASP A 199 4.73 -0.03 -8.91
N MET A 200 3.61 -0.74 -8.90
CA MET A 200 2.29 -0.12 -9.07
C MET A 200 1.93 0.81 -7.90
N ILE A 201 2.23 0.41 -6.68
CA ILE A 201 2.04 1.26 -5.49
C ILE A 201 2.88 2.53 -5.62
N ALA A 202 4.17 2.41 -5.94
CA ALA A 202 5.06 3.55 -6.15
C ALA A 202 4.54 4.48 -7.25
N TYR A 203 4.07 3.92 -8.38
CA TYR A 203 3.49 4.69 -9.48
C TYR A 203 2.24 5.47 -9.05
N ARG A 204 1.28 4.79 -8.39
CA ARG A 204 0.02 5.41 -7.94
C ARG A 204 0.26 6.50 -6.91
N LEU A 205 1.09 6.24 -5.90
CA LEU A 205 1.44 7.21 -4.86
C LEU A 205 2.08 8.48 -5.43
N GLN A 206 2.84 8.39 -6.51
CA GLN A 206 3.47 9.54 -7.18
C GLN A 206 2.53 10.30 -8.13
N ARG A 207 1.48 9.66 -8.64
CA ARG A 207 0.59 10.22 -9.67
C ARG A 207 -0.78 10.64 -9.14
N GLU A 208 -1.24 10.03 -8.06
CA GLU A 208 -2.55 10.27 -7.48
C GLU A 208 -2.42 11.07 -6.19
N LYS A 209 -3.26 12.09 -6.02
CA LYS A 209 -3.40 12.78 -4.72
C LYS A 209 -4.36 11.98 -3.84
N ILE A 210 -3.80 11.18 -2.92
CA ILE A 210 -4.54 10.26 -2.06
C ILE A 210 -4.94 10.93 -0.74
N VAL A 211 -4.08 11.82 -0.22
CA VAL A 211 -4.32 12.51 1.05
C VAL A 211 -5.19 13.75 0.84
N ARG A 212 -6.09 14.02 1.78
CA ARG A 212 -7.03 15.15 1.73
C ARG A 212 -7.06 15.89 3.05
N VAL A 213 -7.01 17.23 2.99
CA VAL A 213 -7.21 18.08 4.15
C VAL A 213 -8.68 17.99 4.59
N ARG A 214 -8.92 17.71 5.87
CA ARG A 214 -10.24 17.69 6.51
C ARG A 214 -10.53 18.90 7.37
N GLY A 215 -9.48 19.49 7.91
CA GLY A 215 -9.60 20.69 8.72
C GLY A 215 -8.25 21.24 9.13
N GLU A 216 -8.28 22.49 9.52
CA GLU A 216 -7.10 23.17 10.04
C GLU A 216 -7.45 24.10 11.19
N GLY A 217 -6.46 24.44 12.00
CA GLY A 217 -6.62 25.31 13.15
C GLY A 217 -5.28 25.74 13.71
N GLN A 218 -5.31 26.24 14.94
CA GLN A 218 -4.10 26.61 15.67
C GLN A 218 -4.09 25.96 17.05
N ILE A 219 -2.92 25.53 17.49
CA ILE A 219 -2.71 24.93 18.81
C ILE A 219 -1.34 25.30 19.36
N ARG A 220 -1.25 25.49 20.68
CA ARG A 220 0.04 25.52 21.38
C ARG A 220 0.15 24.28 22.25
N PRO A 221 1.06 23.33 21.96
CA PRO A 221 1.28 22.17 22.81
C PRO A 221 1.59 22.58 24.25
N GLY A 222 0.97 21.92 25.23
CA GLY A 222 1.09 22.29 26.65
C GLY A 222 2.49 22.05 27.25
N SER A 223 3.32 21.24 26.61
CA SER A 223 4.72 21.02 27.00
C SER A 223 5.66 22.16 26.61
N LEU A 224 5.23 23.02 25.70
CA LEU A 224 6.03 24.15 25.23
C LEU A 224 5.79 25.43 26.07
N PRO A 225 6.81 26.29 26.23
CA PRO A 225 6.64 27.58 26.89
C PRO A 225 5.66 28.47 26.09
N PRO A 226 5.09 29.54 26.72
CA PRO A 226 4.25 30.51 26.01
C PRO A 226 4.95 31.05 24.77
N GLY A 227 4.23 31.17 23.66
CA GLY A 227 4.76 31.60 22.36
C GLY A 227 3.73 31.49 21.27
N ASP A 228 4.16 31.72 20.02
CA ASP A 228 3.26 31.61 18.88
C ASP A 228 2.69 30.20 18.71
N PRO A 229 1.46 30.07 18.25
CA PRO A 229 0.84 28.79 18.04
C PRO A 229 1.47 28.06 16.86
N PHE A 230 1.32 26.73 16.85
CA PHE A 230 1.48 25.87 15.68
C PHE A 230 0.19 25.90 14.86
N ARG A 231 0.30 25.93 13.55
CA ARG A 231 -0.82 25.55 12.68
C ARG A 231 -1.00 24.03 12.75
N ILE A 232 -2.21 23.57 12.98
CA ILE A 232 -2.55 22.15 12.98
C ILE A 232 -3.38 21.87 11.74
N VAL A 233 -3.03 20.82 10.98
CA VAL A 233 -3.75 20.39 9.79
C VAL A 233 -4.06 18.90 9.91
N HIS A 234 -5.33 18.55 9.76
CA HIS A 234 -5.77 17.16 9.75
C HIS A 234 -5.96 16.67 8.32
N TYR A 235 -5.34 15.54 8.01
CA TYR A 235 -5.47 14.83 6.74
C TYR A 235 -6.07 13.45 6.96
N ASP A 236 -6.88 12.99 6.01
CA ASP A 236 -7.30 11.61 5.88
C ASP A 236 -6.95 11.04 4.51
N THR A 237 -7.21 9.75 4.35
CA THR A 237 -7.06 9.02 3.09
C THR A 237 -8.22 8.04 2.92
N GLU A 238 -8.67 7.84 1.68
CA GLU A 238 -9.72 6.86 1.35
C GLU A 238 -9.16 5.44 1.18
N VAL A 239 -7.83 5.28 1.17
CA VAL A 239 -7.19 3.99 0.88
C VAL A 239 -6.75 3.22 2.12
N GLU A 240 -6.70 3.87 3.28
CA GLU A 240 -6.35 3.24 4.58
C GLU A 240 -7.12 3.89 5.73
N ASP A 241 -7.28 3.13 6.83
CA ASP A 241 -7.73 3.68 8.12
C ASP A 241 -6.61 4.48 8.81
N THR A 242 -5.91 5.31 8.04
CA THR A 242 -4.82 6.15 8.51
C THR A 242 -5.17 7.62 8.40
N GLU A 243 -5.01 8.33 9.48
CA GLU A 243 -5.16 9.77 9.57
C GLU A 243 -3.82 10.41 9.92
N TYR A 244 -3.63 11.64 9.48
CA TYR A 244 -2.41 12.40 9.75
C TYR A 244 -2.75 13.74 10.37
N VAL A 245 -1.98 14.13 11.38
CA VAL A 245 -2.04 15.46 11.95
C VAL A 245 -0.67 16.10 11.81
N ALA A 246 -0.58 17.18 11.04
CA ALA A 246 0.63 17.97 10.91
C ALA A 246 0.59 19.17 11.88
N LEU A 247 1.56 19.25 12.80
CA LEU A 247 1.83 20.43 13.60
C LEU A 247 2.94 21.22 12.92
N ILE A 248 2.64 22.43 12.48
CA ILE A 248 3.48 23.23 11.60
C ILE A 248 3.89 24.51 12.32
N ARG A 249 5.20 24.76 12.42
CA ARG A 249 5.78 25.98 12.97
C ARG A 249 6.34 26.82 11.83
N GLY A 250 5.94 28.07 11.74
CA GLY A 250 6.41 29.00 10.73
C GLY A 250 5.87 28.74 9.31
N ASP A 251 6.42 29.47 8.34
CA ASP A 251 6.09 29.31 6.91
C ASP A 251 7.02 28.27 6.25
N VAL A 252 6.67 27.01 6.41
CA VAL A 252 7.46 25.87 5.88
C VAL A 252 7.45 25.83 4.35
N ALA A 253 6.35 26.23 3.72
CA ALA A 253 6.23 26.26 2.26
C ALA A 253 7.13 27.35 1.66
N GLY A 254 7.09 28.56 2.21
CA GLY A 254 7.96 29.66 1.81
C GLY A 254 9.44 29.36 2.04
N ALA A 255 9.79 28.80 3.20
CA ALA A 255 11.15 28.37 3.51
C ALA A 255 11.67 27.33 2.51
N SER A 256 10.87 26.32 2.20
CA SER A 256 11.22 25.28 1.24
C SER A 256 11.31 25.82 -0.20
N ALA A 257 10.39 26.71 -0.61
CA ALA A 257 10.43 27.37 -1.91
C ALA A 257 11.67 28.25 -2.10
N ALA A 258 12.17 28.85 -1.02
CA ALA A 258 13.43 29.60 -0.99
C ALA A 258 14.70 28.72 -0.99
N GLY A 259 14.53 27.38 -1.07
CA GLY A 259 15.65 26.43 -1.06
C GLY A 259 16.15 26.07 0.32
N GLY A 260 15.45 26.47 1.38
CA GLY A 260 15.78 26.13 2.77
C GLY A 260 15.42 24.69 3.12
N ASP A 261 16.15 24.14 4.08
CA ASP A 261 15.93 22.78 4.60
C ASP A 261 15.01 22.87 5.82
N VAL A 262 13.86 22.16 5.76
CA VAL A 262 12.83 22.21 6.81
C VAL A 262 12.99 21.04 7.78
N LEU A 263 12.95 21.31 9.07
CA LEU A 263 12.95 20.25 10.10
C LEU A 263 11.64 19.48 10.06
N VAL A 264 11.74 18.14 10.02
CA VAL A 264 10.58 17.25 10.00
C VAL A 264 10.75 16.12 11.01
N ARG A 265 9.72 15.89 11.82
CA ARG A 265 9.56 14.67 12.61
C ARG A 265 8.33 13.92 12.14
N VAL A 266 8.48 12.63 11.86
CA VAL A 266 7.34 11.73 11.65
C VAL A 266 7.20 10.83 12.87
N GLN A 267 6.02 10.82 13.47
CA GLN A 267 5.75 10.12 14.74
C GLN A 267 4.43 9.37 14.66
N THR A 268 4.45 8.04 14.88
CA THR A 268 3.22 7.26 15.00
C THR A 268 2.59 7.47 16.37
N LEU A 269 1.27 7.64 16.42
CA LEU A 269 0.50 7.76 17.67
C LEU A 269 0.64 6.50 18.53
N ASP A 270 0.86 6.70 19.82
CA ASP A 270 0.74 5.67 20.82
C ASP A 270 -0.27 6.09 21.90
N PRO A 271 -1.45 5.45 21.97
CA PRO A 271 -2.56 5.90 22.81
C PRO A 271 -2.30 5.77 24.32
N ILE A 272 -1.24 5.10 24.74
CA ILE A 272 -0.81 5.04 26.15
C ILE A 272 0.44 5.91 26.35
N ALA A 273 1.46 5.74 25.52
CA ALA A 273 2.74 6.39 25.77
C ALA A 273 2.68 7.91 25.59
N ASP A 274 1.90 8.41 24.63
CA ASP A 274 1.86 9.84 24.31
C ASP A 274 1.08 10.67 25.35
N PRO A 275 -0.15 10.29 25.78
CA PRO A 275 -0.89 11.04 26.81
C PRO A 275 -0.17 11.08 28.15
N PHE A 276 0.61 10.06 28.47
CA PHE A 276 1.34 9.98 29.74
C PHE A 276 2.81 10.44 29.63
N ALA A 277 3.19 11.07 28.50
CA ALA A 277 4.54 11.58 28.23
C ALA A 277 5.65 10.52 28.43
N LEU A 278 5.36 9.26 28.07
CA LEU A 278 6.30 8.15 28.21
C LEU A 278 7.31 8.07 27.05
N ARG A 279 7.17 8.93 26.05
CA ARG A 279 8.07 9.04 24.90
C ARG A 279 8.69 10.45 24.86
N PRO A 280 9.86 10.62 25.52
CA PRO A 280 10.52 11.91 25.59
C PRO A 280 10.92 12.47 24.21
N GLU A 281 11.03 11.61 23.20
CA GLU A 281 11.38 12.00 21.83
C GLU A 281 10.30 12.86 21.17
N LEU A 282 9.02 12.65 21.52
CA LEU A 282 7.92 13.47 20.99
C LEU A 282 8.05 14.91 21.49
N ASP A 283 8.18 15.07 22.79
CA ASP A 283 8.33 16.38 23.43
C ASP A 283 9.63 17.09 23.01
N ALA A 284 10.75 16.36 22.99
CA ALA A 284 12.02 16.89 22.52
C ALA A 284 11.95 17.37 21.06
N SER A 285 11.24 16.63 20.18
CA SER A 285 11.07 17.04 18.78
C SER A 285 10.24 18.32 18.67
N LEU A 286 9.18 18.47 19.47
CA LEU A 286 8.38 19.70 19.52
C LEU A 286 9.22 20.91 19.93
N HIS A 287 10.07 20.76 20.96
CA HIS A 287 10.98 21.85 21.39
C HIS A 287 11.98 22.22 20.29
N VAL A 288 12.60 21.22 19.65
CA VAL A 288 13.57 21.49 18.56
C VAL A 288 12.90 22.23 17.39
N ILE A 289 11.68 21.87 17.03
CA ILE A 289 10.93 22.53 15.96
C ILE A 289 10.51 23.95 16.36
N ASP A 290 10.07 24.13 17.61
CA ASP A 290 9.69 25.45 18.13
C ASP A 290 10.89 26.40 18.20
N ASP A 291 12.02 25.95 18.76
CA ASP A 291 13.28 26.71 18.85
C ASP A 291 13.81 27.08 17.44
N ALA A 292 13.67 26.24 16.46
CA ALA A 292 14.04 26.50 15.06
C ALA A 292 13.10 27.52 14.38
N GLY A 293 11.90 27.73 14.90
CA GLY A 293 10.90 28.64 14.34
C GLY A 293 10.31 28.18 13.00
N CYS A 294 10.79 27.07 12.41
CA CYS A 294 10.31 26.50 11.14
C CYS A 294 10.46 24.99 11.14
N GLY A 295 9.36 24.27 10.97
CA GLY A 295 9.37 22.79 10.90
C GLY A 295 8.00 22.17 11.02
N VAL A 296 7.96 20.83 10.86
CA VAL A 296 6.74 20.01 10.88
C VAL A 296 6.93 18.81 11.79
N LEU A 297 5.99 18.59 12.70
CA LEU A 297 5.78 17.30 13.31
C LEU A 297 4.56 16.65 12.64
N LEU A 298 4.79 15.57 11.90
CA LEU A 298 3.75 14.75 11.27
C LEU A 298 3.40 13.60 12.18
N TYR A 299 2.20 13.63 12.74
CA TYR A 299 1.68 12.63 13.65
C TYR A 299 0.76 11.67 12.89
N VAL A 300 1.06 10.37 12.95
CA VAL A 300 0.41 9.33 12.15
C VAL A 300 -0.47 8.46 13.05
N TYR A 301 -1.75 8.39 12.74
CA TYR A 301 -2.70 7.51 13.41
C TYR A 301 -3.26 6.48 12.44
N ASN A 302 -2.88 5.21 12.61
CA ASN A 302 -3.44 4.10 11.88
C ASN A 302 -4.39 3.31 12.79
N ARG A 303 -5.70 3.37 12.53
CA ARG A 303 -6.75 2.78 13.37
C ARG A 303 -6.62 1.26 13.48
N SER A 304 -6.24 0.60 12.40
CA SER A 304 -6.13 -0.87 12.37
C SER A 304 -4.90 -1.40 13.11
N ARG A 305 -3.83 -0.58 13.21
CA ARG A 305 -2.56 -0.95 13.85
C ARG A 305 -2.38 -0.35 15.25
N THR A 306 -3.25 0.60 15.65
CA THR A 306 -3.16 1.33 16.91
C THR A 306 -4.32 0.92 17.82
N SER A 307 -4.02 0.24 18.93
CA SER A 307 -4.99 -0.10 19.96
C SER A 307 -4.38 0.03 21.34
N LEU A 308 -5.23 0.25 22.37
CA LEU A 308 -4.78 0.27 23.76
C LEU A 308 -4.07 -1.03 24.16
N GLY A 309 -4.58 -2.20 23.74
CA GLY A 309 -3.96 -3.50 24.04
C GLY A 309 -2.54 -3.60 23.49
N ARG A 310 -2.35 -3.32 22.19
CA ARG A 310 -1.01 -3.35 21.57
C ARG A 310 -0.06 -2.31 22.16
N SER A 311 -0.57 -1.15 22.53
CA SER A 311 0.23 -0.11 23.19
C SER A 311 0.68 -0.56 24.58
N PHE A 312 -0.22 -1.21 25.33
CA PHE A 312 0.08 -1.77 26.64
C PHE A 312 1.11 -2.92 26.56
N GLU A 313 0.97 -3.83 25.61
CA GLU A 313 1.97 -4.89 25.35
C GLU A 313 3.36 -4.30 25.10
N ARG A 314 3.47 -3.29 24.23
CA ARG A 314 4.74 -2.59 23.99
C ARG A 314 5.32 -1.94 25.25
N LEU A 315 4.46 -1.38 26.10
CA LEU A 315 4.89 -0.79 27.37
C LEU A 315 5.47 -1.86 28.31
N LEU A 316 4.83 -3.02 28.42
CA LEU A 316 5.32 -4.15 29.23
C LEU A 316 6.64 -4.71 28.70
N GLU A 317 6.77 -4.83 27.37
CA GLU A 317 8.04 -5.23 26.73
C GLU A 317 9.17 -4.22 27.01
N TYR A 318 8.87 -2.94 26.96
CA TYR A 318 9.84 -1.90 27.29
C TYR A 318 10.29 -1.98 28.75
N GLN A 319 9.37 -2.18 29.69
CA GLN A 319 9.67 -2.35 31.11
C GLN A 319 10.50 -3.61 31.40
N SER A 320 10.19 -4.74 30.75
CA SER A 320 10.95 -5.99 30.90
C SER A 320 12.40 -5.87 30.39
N ARG A 321 12.61 -5.11 29.34
CA ARG A 321 13.95 -4.80 28.80
C ARG A 321 14.76 -3.89 29.73
N ALA A 322 14.12 -2.92 30.34
CA ALA A 322 14.74 -1.97 31.28
C ALA A 322 15.18 -2.65 32.57
N SER A 323 14.47 -3.71 32.98
CA SER A 323 14.78 -4.52 34.20
C SER A 323 15.80 -5.64 34.00
N GLY A 324 16.40 -5.79 32.80
CA GLY A 324 17.43 -6.81 32.52
C GLY A 324 16.92 -8.24 32.46
N ALA A 325 15.60 -8.47 32.46
CA ALA A 325 14.98 -9.80 32.56
C ALA A 325 14.81 -10.55 31.24
N ALA A 326 15.19 -9.99 30.08
CA ALA A 326 15.11 -10.71 28.81
C ALA A 326 16.12 -10.22 27.78
N THR A 327 16.96 -11.14 27.29
CA THR A 327 17.71 -11.02 26.05
C THR A 327 16.74 -11.18 24.87
N PHE A 328 16.03 -10.14 24.52
CA PHE A 328 15.27 -10.11 23.26
C PHE A 328 16.07 -9.31 22.22
N GLN A 329 16.41 -9.98 21.11
CA GLN A 329 16.91 -9.30 19.91
C GLN A 329 15.93 -8.19 19.53
N ARG A 330 16.47 -7.00 19.25
CA ARG A 330 15.73 -5.87 18.69
C ARG A 330 15.02 -6.29 17.39
N GLN A 331 13.85 -6.83 17.50
CA GLN A 331 12.88 -6.71 16.43
C GLN A 331 12.22 -5.35 16.66
N ALA A 332 12.83 -4.32 16.08
CA ALA A 332 12.09 -3.10 15.80
C ALA A 332 10.93 -3.54 14.91
N THR A 333 9.72 -3.48 15.41
CA THR A 333 8.48 -3.70 14.66
C THR A 333 8.20 -2.53 13.72
N TRP A 334 9.13 -2.26 12.84
CA TRP A 334 8.98 -1.82 11.49
C TRP A 334 9.39 -3.04 10.68
N HIS A 335 8.42 -3.82 10.21
CA HIS A 335 8.66 -4.94 9.33
C HIS A 335 9.32 -4.41 8.06
N GLY A 336 10.47 -4.95 7.71
CA GLY A 336 11.06 -4.73 6.42
C GLY A 336 12.56 -4.51 6.45
N VAL A 337 13.29 -5.61 6.37
CA VAL A 337 14.69 -5.65 5.91
C VAL A 337 14.70 -6.52 4.64
N GLY A 338 15.18 -5.96 3.59
CA GLY A 338 15.09 -6.49 2.25
C GLY A 338 14.11 -5.63 1.46
N ALA A 339 14.08 -5.61 0.18
CA ALA A 339 13.24 -4.74 -0.66
C ALA A 339 11.99 -4.25 0.10
N ALA A 340 11.79 -2.93 0.18
CA ALA A 340 10.74 -2.36 1.05
C ALA A 340 9.43 -3.09 0.78
N SER A 341 8.85 -3.73 1.80
CA SER A 341 7.58 -4.41 1.64
C SER A 341 6.54 -3.42 1.11
N SER A 342 5.55 -3.87 0.35
CA SER A 342 4.48 -3.03 -0.19
C SER A 342 3.80 -2.19 0.89
N ASP A 343 3.68 -2.72 2.10
CA ASP A 343 3.13 -2.01 3.26
C ASP A 343 4.02 -0.85 3.72
N ALA A 344 5.34 -1.05 3.77
CA ALA A 344 6.27 0.01 4.15
C ALA A 344 6.31 1.12 3.09
N LEU A 345 6.32 0.78 1.81
CA LEU A 345 6.24 1.75 0.71
C LEU A 345 4.97 2.59 0.79
N ARG A 346 3.84 1.97 1.11
CA ARG A 346 2.55 2.64 1.25
C ARG A 346 2.54 3.60 2.45
N ASP A 347 2.93 3.13 3.62
CA ASP A 347 2.94 3.94 4.86
C ASP A 347 3.85 5.16 4.72
N PHE A 348 5.04 5.00 4.11
CA PHE A 348 5.96 6.11 3.85
C PHE A 348 5.45 7.02 2.74
N GLY A 349 4.86 6.45 1.68
CA GLY A 349 4.36 7.21 0.54
C GLY A 349 3.22 8.14 0.89
N LEU A 350 2.27 7.71 1.72
CA LEU A 350 1.17 8.56 2.18
C LEU A 350 1.67 9.69 3.09
N GLY A 351 2.60 9.40 4.01
CA GLY A 351 3.25 10.43 4.82
C GLY A 351 4.04 11.44 3.96
N ALA A 352 4.73 10.95 2.92
CA ALA A 352 5.43 11.81 1.97
C ALA A 352 4.46 12.69 1.17
N GLN A 353 3.28 12.19 0.79
CA GLN A 353 2.25 13.00 0.15
C GLN A 353 1.77 14.15 1.04
N VAL A 354 1.59 13.92 2.36
CA VAL A 354 1.26 14.99 3.29
C VAL A 354 2.35 16.05 3.32
N LEU A 355 3.62 15.65 3.42
CA LEU A 355 4.75 16.58 3.40
C LEU A 355 4.86 17.35 2.08
N ALA A 356 4.63 16.68 0.94
CA ALA A 356 4.61 17.32 -0.37
C ALA A 356 3.43 18.31 -0.51
N ASP A 357 2.24 17.98 0.01
CA ASP A 357 1.07 18.87 0.03
C ASP A 357 1.32 20.13 0.89
N LEU A 358 2.13 20.00 1.94
CA LEU A 358 2.62 21.14 2.75
C LEU A 358 3.71 21.98 2.04
N GLY A 359 4.10 21.60 0.81
CA GLY A 359 5.08 22.32 0.00
C GLY A 359 6.53 22.00 0.30
N LEU A 360 6.84 20.95 1.07
CA LEU A 360 8.21 20.59 1.43
C LEU A 360 8.90 19.87 0.26
N ARG A 361 10.18 20.23 0.03
CA ARG A 361 11.04 19.61 -0.99
C ARG A 361 12.35 19.11 -0.41
N ARG A 362 12.94 19.83 0.53
CA ARG A 362 14.19 19.49 1.20
C ARG A 362 13.93 19.45 2.69
N ILE A 363 14.24 18.31 3.34
CA ILE A 363 13.94 18.13 4.76
C ILE A 363 15.17 17.66 5.54
N ARG A 364 15.25 18.13 6.78
CA ARG A 364 16.14 17.61 7.82
C ARG A 364 15.30 16.75 8.76
N LEU A 365 15.53 15.43 8.71
CA LEU A 365 14.67 14.47 9.41
C LEU A 365 15.16 14.25 10.86
N LEU A 366 14.32 14.62 11.84
CA LEU A 366 14.55 14.31 13.26
C LEU A 366 14.34 12.81 13.52
N THR A 367 15.42 12.06 13.76
CA THR A 367 15.35 10.61 13.94
C THR A 367 16.57 10.07 14.70
N HIS A 368 16.36 8.98 15.45
CA HIS A 368 17.46 8.19 16.03
C HIS A 368 17.81 6.96 15.17
N VAL A 369 17.06 6.72 14.09
CA VAL A 369 17.20 5.49 13.30
C VAL A 369 17.95 5.81 12.02
N ASP A 370 19.10 5.13 11.83
CA ASP A 370 19.86 5.22 10.59
C ASP A 370 19.34 4.18 9.58
N ARG A 371 18.12 4.39 9.08
CA ARG A 371 17.51 3.54 8.03
C ARG A 371 17.25 4.37 6.79
N ARG A 372 17.54 3.80 5.63
CA ARG A 372 17.17 4.40 4.35
C ARG A 372 15.64 4.35 4.22
N ILE A 373 15.02 5.53 4.09
CA ILE A 373 13.59 5.65 3.79
C ILE A 373 13.48 5.53 2.27
N VAL A 374 13.02 4.38 1.82
CA VAL A 374 12.85 4.11 0.38
C VAL A 374 11.57 4.78 -0.09
N GLY A 375 11.63 5.48 -1.23
CA GLY A 375 10.44 6.00 -1.92
C GLY A 375 10.07 7.45 -1.65
N ILE A 376 10.65 8.14 -0.66
CA ILE A 376 10.34 9.54 -0.39
C ILE A 376 10.84 10.48 -1.51
N GLU A 377 11.94 10.12 -2.17
CA GLU A 377 12.52 10.85 -3.31
C GLU A 377 11.54 10.91 -4.50
N GLY A 378 10.69 9.88 -4.65
CA GLY A 378 9.65 9.80 -5.69
C GLY A 378 8.55 10.85 -5.57
N PHE A 379 8.43 11.52 -4.41
CA PHE A 379 7.49 12.63 -4.17
C PHE A 379 8.15 14.02 -4.31
N GLY A 380 9.38 14.07 -4.81
CA GLY A 380 10.14 15.30 -4.93
C GLY A 380 10.65 15.84 -3.59
N ILE A 381 10.74 14.97 -2.58
CA ILE A 381 11.27 15.29 -1.25
C ILE A 381 12.66 14.66 -1.11
N GLU A 382 13.65 15.48 -0.78
CA GLU A 382 15.03 15.07 -0.49
C GLU A 382 15.27 15.14 1.03
N ILE A 383 15.77 14.05 1.62
CA ILE A 383 16.29 14.06 2.99
C ILE A 383 17.76 14.49 2.92
N VAL A 384 18.03 15.76 3.23
CA VAL A 384 19.38 16.32 3.15
C VAL A 384 20.22 16.02 4.38
N GLU A 385 19.57 15.83 5.53
CA GLU A 385 20.24 15.57 6.80
C GLU A 385 19.34 14.74 7.72
N ARG A 386 19.95 13.86 8.53
CA ARG A 386 19.32 13.20 9.67
C ARG A 386 19.82 13.82 10.94
N VAL A 387 18.90 14.44 11.67
CA VAL A 387 19.21 15.16 12.92
C VAL A 387 18.85 14.28 14.10
N PRO A 388 19.79 13.96 15.00
CA PRO A 388 19.47 13.20 16.21
C PRO A 388 18.56 14.02 17.12
N ILE A 389 17.55 13.36 17.72
CA ILE A 389 16.64 14.01 18.66
C ILE A 389 17.39 14.20 20.00
N PRO A 390 17.52 15.42 20.54
CA PRO A 390 18.22 15.65 21.81
C PRO A 390 17.35 15.13 22.96
N VAL A 391 17.59 13.90 23.42
CA VAL A 391 16.93 13.38 24.63
C VAL A 391 17.61 14.01 25.83
N ARG A 392 16.92 14.87 26.56
CA ARG A 392 17.45 15.47 27.81
C ARG A 392 17.65 14.33 28.84
N PRO A 393 18.86 14.20 29.46
CA PRO A 393 19.06 13.26 30.56
C PRO A 393 18.29 13.78 31.76
N GLY A 394 17.15 13.19 32.10
CA GLY A 394 16.35 13.64 33.26
C GLY A 394 15.07 12.84 33.50
N LEU A 395 14.49 12.25 32.49
CA LEU A 395 13.34 11.36 32.62
C LEU A 395 13.81 9.90 32.69
N ARG A 396 14.59 9.56 33.72
CA ARG A 396 14.77 8.17 34.11
C ARG A 396 13.48 7.74 34.81
N TRP A 397 12.85 6.70 34.31
CA TRP A 397 11.90 5.93 35.07
C TRP A 397 12.56 5.56 36.40
N ARG A 398 12.10 6.14 37.50
CA ARG A 398 12.38 5.57 38.82
C ARG A 398 11.56 4.31 38.87
N SER A 399 12.22 3.14 38.89
CA SER A 399 11.56 1.89 39.26
C SER A 399 10.96 2.10 40.63
N ALA A 400 9.65 1.85 40.79
CA ALA A 400 8.96 1.89 42.08
C ALA A 400 9.41 0.73 43.01
N VAL A 401 10.60 0.14 42.76
CA VAL A 401 11.13 -1.03 43.47
C VAL A 401 12.37 -0.69 44.32
N ASP A 402 12.90 0.54 44.22
CA ASP A 402 14.03 0.96 45.06
C ASP A 402 13.54 1.70 46.35
N GLY A 403 12.67 1.05 47.12
CA GLY A 403 12.19 1.63 48.37
C GLY A 403 11.23 0.72 49.14
N ALA A 404 11.69 -0.47 49.59
CA ALA A 404 11.17 -1.18 50.71
C ALA A 404 12.30 -1.98 51.37
#